data_5472feeb89b2f35f78b169aa4f1febe1
#
_entry.id   5472feeb89b2f35f78b169aa4f1febe1
#
_cell.length_a   1.000
_cell.length_b   1.000
_cell.length_c   1.000
_cell.angle_alpha   90.00
_cell.angle_beta   90.00
_cell.angle_gamma   90.00
#
_symmetry.space_group_name_H-M   'P 1'
#
loop_
_entity.id
_entity.type
_entity.pdbx_description
1 polymer ?
#
loop_
_entity_poly.entity_id
_entity_poly.type
_entity_poly.pdbx_seq_one_letter_code
_entity_poly.pdbx_strand_id
1 'polypeptide(L)'
;RQLAATKDFVRIEGDKAIYQNHWIAGGNDTVWNMVHYDVQLFGGVVLHKGKIAEMATGEGKTLVATLPVFLNALTGNGVHVVTVNDYLAKRDSEWMGPLYMFHGLSVDCIDKHQPNSDARRKAYLADITFGTNNEFGFDYLRDNMAISPKDLVQRQHNYAIVDEVDSVLIDDARTPLIISGPA
;
A
#
# COMPACT_ATOMS: atom_id res chain seq x y z
N ARG A 1 5.09 -10.76 -18.96
CA ARG A 1 4.76 -12.20 -18.93
C ARG A 1 4.49 -12.70 -17.52
N GLN A 2 5.29 -12.34 -16.52
CA GLN A 2 5.01 -12.72 -15.11
C GLN A 2 3.63 -12.24 -14.65
N LEU A 3 3.26 -10.99 -14.89
CA LEU A 3 1.94 -10.47 -14.52
C LEU A 3 0.81 -11.21 -15.24
N ALA A 4 0.97 -11.53 -16.52
CA ALA A 4 -0.03 -12.26 -17.29
C ALA A 4 -0.22 -13.73 -16.82
N ALA A 5 0.76 -14.28 -16.10
CA ALA A 5 0.64 -15.61 -15.51
C ALA A 5 -0.09 -15.61 -14.14
N THR A 6 -0.20 -14.45 -13.49
CA THR A 6 -0.71 -14.32 -12.11
C THR A 6 -1.88 -13.36 -11.96
N LYS A 7 -2.17 -12.56 -13.00
CA LYS A 7 -3.20 -11.52 -12.98
C LYS A 7 -4.09 -11.63 -14.21
N ASP A 8 -5.38 -11.65 -13.99
CA ASP A 8 -6.43 -11.78 -15.01
C ASP A 8 -6.62 -10.52 -15.87
N PHE A 9 -6.20 -9.35 -15.36
CA PHE A 9 -6.29 -8.08 -16.09
C PHE A 9 -5.14 -7.85 -17.10
N VAL A 10 -4.23 -8.81 -17.25
CA VAL A 10 -3.11 -8.73 -18.23
C VAL A 10 -3.10 -9.97 -19.10
N ARG A 11 -3.08 -9.78 -20.41
CA ARG A 11 -2.91 -10.87 -21.39
C ARG A 11 -1.78 -10.58 -22.38
N ILE A 12 -1.21 -11.62 -22.94
CA ILE A 12 -0.16 -11.51 -23.95
C ILE A 12 -0.78 -11.81 -25.32
N GLU A 13 -0.60 -10.89 -26.25
CA GLU A 13 -0.97 -11.05 -27.65
C GLU A 13 0.27 -10.83 -28.53
N GLY A 14 0.85 -11.90 -29.03
CA GLY A 14 2.12 -11.85 -29.75
C GLY A 14 3.27 -11.33 -28.88
N ASP A 15 3.82 -10.20 -29.24
CA ASP A 15 4.90 -9.49 -28.53
C ASP A 15 4.41 -8.40 -27.55
N LYS A 16 3.10 -8.17 -27.50
CA LYS A 16 2.47 -7.10 -26.70
C LYS A 16 1.82 -7.63 -25.44
N ALA A 17 1.90 -6.85 -24.36
CA ALA A 17 1.10 -7.03 -23.16
C ALA A 17 -0.12 -6.10 -23.23
N ILE A 18 -1.31 -6.67 -23.18
CA ILE A 18 -2.58 -5.94 -23.19
C ILE A 18 -3.08 -5.88 -21.76
N TYR A 19 -3.21 -4.68 -21.21
CA TYR A 19 -3.82 -4.42 -19.93
C TYR A 19 -5.30 -4.08 -20.13
N GLN A 20 -6.16 -4.75 -19.38
CA GLN A 20 -7.57 -4.42 -19.34
C GLN A 20 -7.78 -3.28 -18.33
N ASN A 21 -8.77 -2.42 -18.60
CA ASN A 21 -9.20 -1.38 -17.65
C ASN A 21 -10.26 -1.88 -16.64
N HIS A 22 -10.28 -3.19 -16.39
CA HIS A 22 -11.32 -3.88 -15.67
C HIS A 22 -10.71 -5.03 -14.86
N TRP A 23 -11.01 -5.10 -13.56
CA TRP A 23 -10.52 -6.13 -12.65
C TRP A 23 -11.37 -6.21 -11.37
N ILE A 24 -11.16 -7.23 -10.56
CA ILE A 24 -11.81 -7.40 -9.27
C ILE A 24 -11.00 -6.69 -8.18
N ALA A 25 -11.66 -5.86 -7.38
CA ALA A 25 -11.08 -5.20 -6.21
C ALA A 25 -12.05 -5.26 -5.03
N GLY A 26 -11.61 -5.77 -3.89
CA GLY A 26 -12.46 -5.96 -2.70
C GLY A 26 -13.69 -6.84 -2.97
N GLY A 27 -13.58 -7.80 -3.90
CA GLY A 27 -14.66 -8.67 -4.31
C GLY A 27 -15.68 -8.04 -5.29
N ASN A 28 -15.48 -6.79 -5.68
CA ASN A 28 -16.35 -6.09 -6.62
C ASN A 28 -15.68 -5.91 -7.98
N ASP A 29 -16.50 -5.95 -9.01
CA ASP A 29 -16.08 -5.65 -10.37
C ASP A 29 -15.81 -4.16 -10.53
N THR A 30 -14.61 -3.80 -10.99
CA THR A 30 -14.15 -2.43 -11.05
C THR A 30 -13.65 -2.10 -12.45
N VAL A 31 -14.16 -0.99 -12.99
CA VAL A 31 -13.72 -0.43 -14.27
C VAL A 31 -12.95 0.85 -14.01
N TRP A 32 -11.71 0.93 -14.52
CA TRP A 32 -10.93 2.15 -14.44
C TRP A 32 -11.44 3.17 -15.46
N ASN A 33 -12.05 4.23 -14.97
CA ASN A 33 -12.58 5.35 -15.75
C ASN A 33 -12.26 6.72 -15.10
N MET A 34 -11.28 6.75 -14.20
CA MET A 34 -10.96 7.94 -13.42
C MET A 34 -9.83 8.73 -14.06
N VAL A 35 -9.98 10.06 -14.00
CA VAL A 35 -8.96 11.07 -14.35
C VAL A 35 -8.86 12.03 -13.17
N HIS A 36 -7.63 12.44 -12.83
CA HIS A 36 -7.43 13.38 -11.72
C HIS A 36 -7.98 14.75 -12.03
N TYR A 37 -8.67 15.34 -11.06
CA TYR A 37 -9.04 16.75 -11.08
C TYR A 37 -7.86 17.62 -10.60
N ASP A 38 -7.87 18.92 -10.95
CA ASP A 38 -6.80 19.86 -10.57
C ASP A 38 -6.56 19.91 -9.05
N VAL A 39 -7.62 19.89 -8.26
CA VAL A 39 -7.53 19.85 -6.78
C VAL A 39 -6.83 18.56 -6.29
N GLN A 40 -7.02 17.44 -6.97
CA GLN A 40 -6.36 16.18 -6.63
C GLN A 40 -4.86 16.21 -6.99
N LEU A 41 -4.49 16.84 -8.12
CA LEU A 41 -3.09 17.08 -8.47
C LEU A 41 -2.40 17.94 -7.41
N PHE A 42 -3.07 19.00 -6.97
CA PHE A 42 -2.58 19.86 -5.89
C PHE A 42 -2.37 19.07 -4.58
N GLY A 43 -3.37 18.26 -4.17
CA GLY A 43 -3.27 17.39 -3.01
C GLY A 43 -2.09 16.42 -3.09
N GLY A 44 -1.85 15.83 -4.26
CA GLY A 44 -0.70 14.95 -4.50
C GLY A 44 0.65 15.65 -4.27
N VAL A 45 0.79 16.89 -4.71
CA VAL A 45 2.00 17.71 -4.48
C VAL A 45 2.18 18.01 -2.99
N VAL A 46 1.10 18.35 -2.28
CA VAL A 46 1.14 18.59 -0.83
C VAL A 46 1.64 17.39 -0.07
N LEU A 47 1.10 16.20 -0.37
CA LEU A 47 1.49 14.94 0.27
C LEU A 47 2.94 14.55 -0.07
N HIS A 48 3.39 14.73 -1.32
CA HIS A 48 4.77 14.48 -1.70
C HIS A 48 5.77 15.36 -0.91
N LYS A 49 5.36 16.58 -0.58
CA LYS A 49 6.16 17.51 0.24
C LYS A 49 6.13 17.17 1.75
N GLY A 50 5.59 16.04 2.15
CA GLY A 50 5.52 15.61 3.54
C GLY A 50 4.58 16.45 4.40
N LYS A 51 3.50 16.97 3.80
CA LYS A 51 2.49 17.79 4.49
C LYS A 51 1.17 17.04 4.60
N ILE A 52 0.27 17.57 5.42
CA ILE A 52 -1.10 17.08 5.56
C ILE A 52 -1.97 17.73 4.49
N ALA A 53 -2.69 16.91 3.72
CA ALA A 53 -3.73 17.35 2.80
C ALA A 53 -5.09 17.03 3.44
N GLU A 54 -5.81 18.06 3.86
CA GLU A 54 -7.19 17.91 4.31
C GLU A 54 -8.12 17.84 3.11
N MET A 55 -8.89 16.76 3.03
CA MET A 55 -9.84 16.52 1.94
C MET A 55 -11.15 15.99 2.52
N ALA A 56 -12.26 16.53 2.06
CA ALA A 56 -13.58 16.08 2.47
C ALA A 56 -13.90 14.66 1.97
N THR A 57 -14.88 14.04 2.61
CA THR A 57 -15.40 12.74 2.17
C THR A 57 -15.94 12.84 0.74
N GLY A 58 -15.58 11.89 -0.13
CA GLY A 58 -16.01 11.85 -1.52
C GLY A 58 -15.10 12.62 -2.51
N GLU A 59 -14.07 13.33 -2.06
CA GLU A 59 -13.13 14.04 -2.94
C GLU A 59 -12.07 13.14 -3.59
N GLY A 60 -12.15 11.82 -3.37
CA GLY A 60 -11.28 10.84 -4.03
C GLY A 60 -9.88 10.76 -3.45
N LYS A 61 -9.74 10.78 -2.13
CA LYS A 61 -8.45 10.64 -1.41
C LYS A 61 -7.60 9.47 -1.92
N THR A 62 -8.20 8.32 -2.14
CA THR A 62 -7.51 7.12 -2.66
C THR A 62 -6.86 7.37 -4.02
N LEU A 63 -7.55 8.13 -4.89
CA LEU A 63 -7.01 8.50 -6.21
C LEU A 63 -5.87 9.52 -6.08
N VAL A 64 -6.00 10.52 -5.18
CA VAL A 64 -4.94 11.50 -4.89
C VAL A 64 -3.67 10.79 -4.40
N ALA A 65 -3.82 9.81 -3.52
CA ALA A 65 -2.68 9.06 -2.99
C ALA A 65 -1.85 8.36 -4.08
N THR A 66 -2.45 8.03 -5.23
CA THR A 66 -1.72 7.38 -6.32
C THR A 66 -0.55 8.21 -6.83
N LEU A 67 -0.67 9.54 -6.83
CA LEU A 67 0.34 10.45 -7.36
C LEU A 67 1.64 10.44 -6.53
N PRO A 68 1.63 10.75 -5.21
CA PRO A 68 2.83 10.74 -4.40
C PRO A 68 3.36 9.31 -4.17
N VAL A 69 2.48 8.31 -4.10
CA VAL A 69 2.89 6.90 -3.97
C VAL A 69 3.69 6.47 -5.19
N PHE A 70 3.19 6.72 -6.41
CA PHE A 70 3.90 6.41 -7.64
C PHE A 70 5.26 7.12 -7.69
N LEU A 71 5.27 8.44 -7.47
CA LEU A 71 6.48 9.25 -7.57
C LEU A 71 7.57 8.79 -6.59
N ASN A 72 7.22 8.51 -5.35
CA ASN A 72 8.17 8.07 -4.33
C ASN A 72 8.60 6.60 -4.51
N ALA A 73 7.75 5.76 -5.09
CA ALA A 73 8.08 4.36 -5.40
C ALA A 73 9.16 4.23 -6.50
N LEU A 74 9.30 5.21 -7.39
CA LEU A 74 10.35 5.23 -8.42
C LEU A 74 11.77 5.21 -7.84
N THR A 75 11.95 5.55 -6.57
CA THR A 75 13.27 5.45 -5.89
C THR A 75 13.71 4.01 -5.66
N GLY A 76 12.80 3.03 -5.70
CA GLY A 76 13.08 1.64 -5.36
C GLY A 76 13.23 1.37 -3.85
N ASN A 77 13.13 2.40 -3.00
CA ASN A 77 13.35 2.29 -1.56
C ASN A 77 12.11 1.85 -0.77
N GLY A 78 10.96 1.73 -1.43
CA GLY A 78 9.69 1.31 -0.85
C GLY A 78 8.83 2.45 -0.35
N VAL A 79 7.53 2.27 -0.54
CA VAL A 79 6.48 3.18 -0.08
C VAL A 79 5.48 2.37 0.74
N HIS A 80 5.14 2.85 1.92
CA HIS A 80 4.08 2.29 2.75
C HIS A 80 2.80 3.10 2.59
N VAL A 81 1.69 2.42 2.30
CA VAL A 81 0.34 3.00 2.29
C VAL A 81 -0.40 2.46 3.49
N VAL A 82 -0.61 3.32 4.48
CA VAL A 82 -1.14 2.98 5.80
C VAL A 82 -2.61 3.33 5.87
N THR A 83 -3.44 2.37 6.24
CA THR A 83 -4.89 2.53 6.42
C THR A 83 -5.32 2.13 7.82
N VAL A 84 -6.58 2.41 8.17
CA VAL A 84 -7.12 2.14 9.53
C VAL A 84 -7.61 0.71 9.73
N ASN A 85 -7.91 -0.03 8.66
CA ASN A 85 -8.37 -1.42 8.76
C ASN A 85 -7.94 -2.28 7.59
N ASP A 86 -7.98 -3.60 7.78
CA ASP A 86 -7.53 -4.61 6.83
C ASP A 86 -8.37 -4.68 5.56
N TYR A 87 -9.67 -4.38 5.66
CA TYR A 87 -10.54 -4.32 4.48
C TYR A 87 -10.08 -3.23 3.51
N LEU A 88 -9.82 -2.02 4.03
CA LEU A 88 -9.33 -0.90 3.21
C LEU A 88 -7.94 -1.20 2.63
N ALA A 89 -7.04 -1.75 3.43
CA ALA A 89 -5.70 -2.12 2.96
C ALA A 89 -5.77 -3.10 1.78
N LYS A 90 -6.57 -4.16 1.90
CA LYS A 90 -6.77 -5.16 0.85
C LYS A 90 -7.48 -4.56 -0.37
N ARG A 91 -8.61 -3.87 -0.17
CA ARG A 91 -9.39 -3.24 -1.23
C ARG A 91 -8.54 -2.26 -2.04
N ASP A 92 -7.84 -1.35 -1.38
CA ASP A 92 -7.11 -0.28 -2.07
C ASP A 92 -5.85 -0.83 -2.76
N SER A 93 -5.20 -1.85 -2.20
CA SER A 93 -4.13 -2.57 -2.89
C SER A 93 -4.61 -3.27 -4.17
N GLU A 94 -5.83 -3.79 -4.18
CA GLU A 94 -6.44 -4.43 -5.35
C GLU A 94 -6.98 -3.40 -6.35
N TRP A 95 -7.51 -2.30 -5.87
CA TRP A 95 -8.09 -1.26 -6.70
C TRP A 95 -7.05 -0.43 -7.42
N MET A 96 -6.04 0.08 -6.71
CA MET A 96 -4.98 0.93 -7.26
C MET A 96 -3.76 0.13 -7.74
N GLY A 97 -3.60 -1.11 -7.27
CA GLY A 97 -2.47 -1.97 -7.63
C GLY A 97 -2.23 -2.13 -9.13
N PRO A 98 -3.26 -2.43 -9.95
CA PRO A 98 -3.10 -2.56 -11.39
C PRO A 98 -2.54 -1.32 -12.08
N LEU A 99 -2.88 -0.11 -11.59
CA LEU A 99 -2.31 1.15 -12.09
C LEU A 99 -0.78 1.19 -11.90
N TYR A 100 -0.30 0.86 -10.71
CA TYR A 100 1.13 0.83 -10.42
C TYR A 100 1.85 -0.28 -11.18
N MET A 101 1.23 -1.46 -11.27
CA MET A 101 1.78 -2.60 -12.01
C MET A 101 1.88 -2.33 -13.52
N PHE A 102 0.97 -1.53 -14.08
CA PHE A 102 1.06 -1.06 -15.47
C PHE A 102 2.35 -0.29 -15.72
N HIS A 103 2.80 0.48 -14.74
CA HIS A 103 4.04 1.23 -14.79
C HIS A 103 5.28 0.43 -14.35
N GLY A 104 5.15 -0.87 -14.13
CA GLY A 104 6.27 -1.76 -13.81
C GLY A 104 6.63 -1.83 -12.32
N LEU A 105 5.81 -1.23 -11.43
CA LEU A 105 6.03 -1.28 -9.98
C LEU A 105 5.37 -2.54 -9.38
N SER A 106 6.00 -3.09 -8.37
CA SER A 106 5.46 -4.20 -7.58
C SER A 106 4.60 -3.69 -6.43
N VAL A 107 3.47 -4.37 -6.18
CA VAL A 107 2.50 -4.01 -5.13
C VAL A 107 2.14 -5.24 -4.33
N ASP A 108 2.13 -5.11 -3.01
CA ASP A 108 1.61 -6.15 -2.12
C ASP A 108 0.90 -5.54 -0.91
N CYS A 109 0.22 -6.37 -0.13
CA CYS A 109 -0.51 -5.99 1.07
C CYS A 109 -0.14 -6.94 2.22
N ILE A 110 0.45 -6.40 3.30
CA ILE A 110 0.90 -7.21 4.44
C ILE A 110 -0.24 -7.89 5.18
N ASP A 111 -1.44 -7.32 5.19
CA ASP A 111 -2.63 -7.92 5.82
C ASP A 111 -3.13 -9.19 5.10
N LYS A 112 -2.55 -9.55 3.95
CA LYS A 112 -2.81 -10.82 3.24
C LYS A 112 -1.87 -11.95 3.68
N HIS A 113 -0.84 -11.65 4.47
CA HIS A 113 0.22 -12.57 4.81
C HIS A 113 0.36 -12.76 6.32
N GLN A 114 0.71 -13.97 6.73
CA GLN A 114 0.94 -14.28 8.14
C GLN A 114 2.17 -13.52 8.68
N PRO A 115 2.13 -13.03 9.93
CA PRO A 115 3.29 -12.44 10.58
C PRO A 115 4.53 -13.34 10.53
N ASN A 116 5.71 -12.74 10.45
CA ASN A 116 7.01 -13.43 10.40
C ASN A 116 7.20 -14.43 9.24
N SER A 117 6.31 -14.43 8.24
CA SER A 117 6.41 -15.31 7.08
C SER A 117 7.33 -14.76 5.99
N ASP A 118 7.86 -15.64 5.14
CA ASP A 118 8.60 -15.21 3.94
C ASP A 118 7.74 -14.43 2.96
N ALA A 119 6.43 -14.72 2.89
CA ALA A 119 5.49 -13.97 2.08
C ALA A 119 5.37 -12.52 2.59
N ARG A 120 5.31 -12.32 3.92
CA ARG A 120 5.26 -10.99 4.53
C ARG A 120 6.56 -10.22 4.30
N ARG A 121 7.70 -10.89 4.40
CA ARG A 121 9.01 -10.31 4.07
C ARG A 121 9.08 -9.86 2.60
N LYS A 122 8.57 -10.67 1.67
CA LYS A 122 8.45 -10.30 0.25
C LYS A 122 7.52 -9.10 0.04
N ALA A 123 6.43 -9.00 0.80
CA ALA A 123 5.52 -7.86 0.72
C ALA A 123 6.22 -6.54 1.08
N TYR A 124 7.10 -6.55 2.09
CA TYR A 124 7.91 -5.37 2.42
C TYR A 124 9.00 -5.06 1.38
N LEU A 125 9.38 -6.01 0.54
CA LEU A 125 10.33 -5.77 -0.56
C LEU A 125 9.64 -5.23 -1.82
N ALA A 126 8.32 -5.21 -1.87
CA ALA A 126 7.59 -4.59 -2.96
C ALA A 126 7.87 -3.07 -3.03
N ASP A 127 7.73 -2.47 -4.21
CA ASP A 127 7.88 -1.02 -4.37
C ASP A 127 6.82 -0.26 -3.59
N ILE A 128 5.62 -0.83 -3.48
CA ILE A 128 4.48 -0.27 -2.75
C ILE A 128 3.90 -1.36 -1.86
N THR A 129 3.85 -1.10 -0.55
CA THR A 129 3.31 -2.00 0.47
C THR A 129 2.12 -1.37 1.16
N PHE A 130 0.94 -1.98 0.98
CA PHE A 130 -0.27 -1.60 1.71
C PHE A 130 -0.35 -2.34 3.04
N GLY A 131 -0.97 -1.73 4.04
CA GLY A 131 -1.23 -2.38 5.32
C GLY A 131 -1.94 -1.49 6.32
N THR A 132 -2.42 -2.10 7.40
CA THR A 132 -2.99 -1.36 8.52
C THR A 132 -1.89 -0.78 9.40
N ASN A 133 -2.21 0.35 10.06
CA ASN A 133 -1.33 0.97 11.06
C ASN A 133 -0.87 -0.04 12.11
N ASN A 134 -1.77 -0.88 12.62
CA ASN A 134 -1.47 -1.88 13.65
C ASN A 134 -0.50 -2.94 13.14
N GLU A 135 -0.69 -3.46 11.94
CA GLU A 135 0.17 -4.49 11.38
C GLU A 135 1.59 -3.97 11.10
N PHE A 136 1.73 -2.76 10.56
CA PHE A 136 3.03 -2.10 10.44
C PHE A 136 3.70 -1.91 11.80
N GLY A 137 2.94 -1.47 12.81
CA GLY A 137 3.44 -1.27 14.15
C GLY A 137 3.84 -2.57 14.84
N PHE A 138 3.03 -3.64 14.72
CA PHE A 138 3.38 -4.95 15.29
C PHE A 138 4.60 -5.57 14.60
N ASP A 139 4.75 -5.42 13.29
CA ASP A 139 5.96 -5.87 12.60
C ASP A 139 7.20 -5.12 13.07
N TYR A 140 7.09 -3.79 13.26
CA TYR A 140 8.17 -2.99 13.83
C TYR A 140 8.56 -3.46 15.23
N LEU A 141 7.59 -3.75 16.09
CA LEU A 141 7.87 -4.28 17.43
C LEU A 141 8.54 -5.65 17.36
N ARG A 142 8.04 -6.56 16.51
CA ARG A 142 8.64 -7.89 16.31
C ARG A 142 10.08 -7.79 15.80
N ASP A 143 10.34 -6.91 14.85
CA ASP A 143 11.66 -6.68 14.31
C ASP A 143 12.63 -6.15 15.38
N ASN A 144 12.18 -5.27 16.28
CA ASN A 144 12.99 -4.80 17.41
C ASN A 144 13.28 -5.89 18.48
N MET A 145 12.51 -6.97 18.48
CA MET A 145 12.73 -8.14 19.36
C MET A 145 13.57 -9.24 18.66
N ALA A 146 13.86 -9.08 17.38
CA ALA A 146 14.59 -10.08 16.60
C ALA A 146 16.05 -10.23 17.09
N ILE A 147 16.50 -11.45 17.22
CA ILE A 147 17.88 -11.77 17.65
C ILE A 147 18.85 -11.73 16.44
N SER A 148 18.34 -12.04 15.26
CA SER A 148 19.13 -12.08 14.04
C SER A 148 18.57 -11.15 12.97
N PRO A 149 19.42 -10.47 12.17
CA PRO A 149 18.96 -9.67 11.02
C PRO A 149 18.16 -10.49 9.99
N LYS A 150 18.31 -11.82 9.97
CA LYS A 150 17.53 -12.69 9.08
C LYS A 150 16.07 -12.82 9.48
N ASP A 151 15.76 -12.50 10.72
CA ASP A 151 14.39 -12.60 11.27
C ASP A 151 13.58 -11.30 11.00
N LEU A 152 14.25 -10.24 10.57
CA LEU A 152 13.60 -8.98 10.23
C LEU A 152 12.70 -9.15 9.01
N VAL A 153 11.50 -8.59 9.08
CA VAL A 153 10.55 -8.58 7.95
C VAL A 153 10.53 -7.23 7.23
N GLN A 154 10.71 -6.13 7.97
CA GLN A 154 10.75 -4.79 7.41
C GLN A 154 12.13 -4.45 6.87
N ARG A 155 12.18 -3.60 5.85
CA ARG A 155 13.40 -2.94 5.39
C ARG A 155 13.43 -1.49 5.90
N GLN A 156 14.48 -0.76 5.58
CA GLN A 156 14.59 0.66 5.92
C GLN A 156 13.37 1.45 5.43
N HIS A 157 12.82 2.29 6.28
CA HIS A 157 11.69 3.15 5.95
C HIS A 157 12.14 4.30 5.06
N ASN A 158 11.37 4.59 4.01
CA ASN A 158 11.66 5.67 3.06
C ASN A 158 10.53 6.68 2.99
N TYR A 159 9.33 6.26 2.62
CA TYR A 159 8.16 7.12 2.51
C TYR A 159 6.91 6.37 2.97
N ALA A 160 6.07 7.07 3.71
CA ALA A 160 4.75 6.57 4.09
C ALA A 160 3.69 7.62 3.83
N ILE A 161 2.53 7.16 3.35
CA ILE A 161 1.30 7.95 3.32
C ILE A 161 0.32 7.31 4.29
N VAL A 162 -0.27 8.13 5.16
CA VAL A 162 -1.22 7.68 6.19
C VAL A 162 -2.58 8.24 5.85
N ASP A 163 -3.54 7.36 5.55
CA ASP A 163 -4.94 7.75 5.37
C ASP A 163 -5.64 7.82 6.74
N GLU A 164 -6.62 8.72 6.85
CA GLU A 164 -7.35 8.96 8.09
C GLU A 164 -6.42 9.22 9.29
N VAL A 165 -5.48 10.13 9.09
CA VAL A 165 -4.40 10.43 10.05
C VAL A 165 -4.90 10.88 11.42
N ASP A 166 -6.06 11.51 11.50
CA ASP A 166 -6.75 11.87 12.73
C ASP A 166 -7.12 10.62 13.56
N SER A 167 -7.68 9.60 12.92
CA SER A 167 -7.95 8.32 13.58
C SER A 167 -6.66 7.65 14.06
N VAL A 168 -5.66 7.56 13.18
CA VAL A 168 -4.41 6.83 13.48
C VAL A 168 -3.55 7.53 14.53
N LEU A 169 -3.36 8.87 14.41
CA LEU A 169 -2.39 9.60 15.22
C LEU A 169 -3.03 10.39 16.39
N ILE A 170 -4.35 10.50 16.45
CA ILE A 170 -5.05 11.21 17.51
C ILE A 170 -5.94 10.25 18.31
N ASP A 171 -6.95 9.64 17.69
CA ASP A 171 -7.94 8.83 18.38
C ASP A 171 -7.32 7.53 18.94
N ASP A 172 -6.58 6.80 18.12
CA ASP A 172 -5.93 5.53 18.48
C ASP A 172 -4.55 5.72 19.13
N ALA A 173 -4.01 6.94 19.16
CA ALA A 173 -2.66 7.21 19.66
C ALA A 173 -2.45 6.86 21.14
N ARG A 174 -3.52 6.75 21.91
CA ARG A 174 -3.48 6.36 23.34
C ARG A 174 -3.48 4.85 23.55
N THR A 175 -3.80 4.07 22.53
CA THR A 175 -3.86 2.61 22.61
C THR A 175 -2.48 2.03 22.30
N PRO A 176 -1.74 1.52 23.30
CA PRO A 176 -0.41 0.96 23.05
C PRO A 176 -0.52 -0.35 22.27
N LEU A 177 0.40 -0.56 21.33
CA LEU A 177 0.61 -1.86 20.73
C LEU A 177 1.42 -2.72 21.72
N ILE A 178 0.88 -3.84 22.15
CA ILE A 178 1.51 -4.72 23.14
C ILE A 178 1.67 -6.11 22.54
N ILE A 179 2.89 -6.65 22.59
CA ILE A 179 3.18 -8.05 22.34
C ILE A 179 3.42 -8.71 23.69
N SER A 180 2.59 -9.70 24.03
CA SER A 180 2.76 -10.50 25.25
C SER A 180 2.80 -11.97 24.90
N GLY A 181 3.52 -12.77 25.71
CA GLY A 181 3.61 -14.21 25.60
C GLY A 181 3.46 -14.85 26.98
N PRO A 182 3.27 -16.18 27.04
CA PRO A 182 3.34 -16.90 28.30
C PRO A 182 4.73 -16.71 28.93
N ALA A 183 4.74 -16.47 30.22
CA ALA A 183 5.95 -16.42 31.02
C ALA A 183 6.54 -17.83 31.24
#